data_a3cc5cd5af7f63f6b816ec18f88a344c
#
_entry.id   a3cc5cd5af7f63f6b816ec18f88a344c
#
_cell.length_a   1.000
_cell.length_b   1.000
_cell.length_c   1.000
_cell.angle_alpha   90.00
_cell.angle_beta   90.00
_cell.angle_gamma   90.00
#
_symmetry.space_group_name_H-M   'P 1'
#
loop_
_entity.id
_entity.type
_entity.pdbx_description
1 polymer ?
#
loop_
_entity_poly.entity_id
_entity_poly.type
_entity_poly.pdbx_seq_one_letter_code
_entity_poly.pdbx_strand_id
1 'polypeptide(L)'
;SIKPKLGDGIGHVKDKNRGKIFPQFKLKNKKNLDDYFSKKGIIILSSGIRAKNIKNCSLLKVKNLKSISAYLKNINSKAILVRPDRFILGSANSNQEFNSILKKYSNILR
;
A
#
# COMPACT_ATOMS: atom_id res chain seq x y z
N SER A 1 13.95 20.91 -10.16
CA SER A 1 13.89 20.69 -9.55
C SER A 1 13.51 20.86 -8.78
N ILE A 2 13.25 20.74 -8.65
CA ILE A 2 13.01 20.87 -7.80
C ILE A 2 13.23 20.28 -6.91
N LYS A 3 13.71 20.48 -6.43
CA LYS A 3 14.06 19.96 -5.51
C LYS A 3 13.12 19.96 -4.61
N PRO A 4 13.00 18.99 -4.15
CA PRO A 4 12.02 18.87 -3.24
C PRO A 4 12.23 19.91 -2.30
N LYS A 5 11.38 20.36 -1.89
CA LYS A 5 11.55 21.16 -1.10
C LYS A 5 11.95 20.55 -0.01
N LEU A 6 12.72 21.02 0.51
CA LEU A 6 13.18 20.50 1.63
C LEU A 6 12.12 20.29 2.59
N GLY A 7 11.16 21.08 2.59
CA GLY A 7 10.09 20.96 3.51
C GLY A 7 9.34 19.68 3.36
N ASP A 8 9.50 19.07 2.26
CA ASP A 8 8.89 17.80 2.05
C ASP A 8 9.60 16.73 2.76
N GLY A 9 10.59 17.07 3.46
CA GLY A 9 11.34 16.05 4.10
C GLY A 9 12.47 15.62 3.25
N ILE A 10 13.59 15.63 3.86
CA ILE A 10 14.77 15.27 3.18
C ILE A 10 14.70 13.89 2.74
N GLY A 11 15.10 13.64 1.58
CA GLY A 11 15.10 12.32 1.02
C GLY A 11 13.75 11.84 0.60
N HIS A 12 12.76 12.67 0.73
CA HIS A 12 11.46 12.24 0.26
C HIS A 12 11.42 12.27 -1.24
N VAL A 13 11.15 11.12 -1.80
CA VAL A 13 10.92 11.02 -3.21
C VAL A 13 9.43 11.04 -3.38
N LYS A 14 8.95 11.73 -4.37
CA LYS A 14 7.53 11.75 -4.65
C LYS A 14 7.06 10.33 -4.92
N ASP A 15 6.02 9.91 -4.23
CA ASP A 15 5.45 8.59 -4.41
C ASP A 15 4.61 8.60 -5.69
N LYS A 16 5.15 7.99 -6.73
CA LYS A 16 4.50 7.99 -8.05
C LYS A 16 3.22 7.19 -8.06
N ASN A 17 3.02 6.33 -7.09
CA ASN A 17 1.84 5.47 -7.06
C ASN A 17 0.70 6.05 -6.25
N ARG A 18 1.00 7.05 -5.44
CA ARG A 18 -0.03 7.70 -4.66
C ARG A 18 -1.04 8.34 -5.60
N GLY A 19 -2.29 8.07 -5.37
CA GLY A 19 -3.36 8.61 -6.18
C GLY A 19 -3.83 7.69 -7.29
N LYS A 20 -3.11 6.61 -7.57
CA LYS A 20 -3.58 5.64 -8.53
C LYS A 20 -4.69 4.82 -7.92
N ILE A 21 -5.54 4.27 -8.76
CA ILE A 21 -6.60 3.37 -8.34
C ILE A 21 -6.07 1.95 -8.41
N PHE A 22 -6.13 1.23 -7.30
CA PHE A 22 -5.70 -0.15 -7.27
C PHE A 22 -6.70 -0.99 -8.04
N PRO A 23 -6.25 -1.81 -9.00
CA PRO A 23 -7.17 -2.56 -9.85
C PRO A 23 -7.96 -3.61 -9.10
N GLN A 24 -9.06 -4.02 -9.68
CA GLN A 24 -9.84 -5.12 -9.17
C GLN A 24 -9.12 -6.42 -9.51
N PHE A 25 -8.98 -7.30 -8.54
CA PHE A 25 -8.39 -8.61 -8.74
C PHE A 25 -9.36 -9.68 -8.23
N LYS A 26 -9.45 -10.77 -8.95
CA LYS A 26 -10.15 -11.94 -8.44
C LYS A 26 -9.14 -12.84 -7.76
N LEU A 27 -9.43 -13.23 -6.55
CA LEU A 27 -8.58 -14.09 -5.79
C LEU A 27 -9.05 -15.54 -5.91
N LYS A 28 -8.28 -16.45 -5.35
CA LYS A 28 -8.68 -17.85 -5.30
C LYS A 28 -10.04 -17.94 -4.64
N ASN A 29 -10.82 -18.91 -5.01
CA ASN A 29 -12.19 -19.11 -4.53
C ASN A 29 -13.16 -18.06 -5.07
N LYS A 30 -12.79 -17.41 -6.15
CA LYS A 30 -13.63 -16.42 -6.84
C LYS A 30 -14.04 -15.24 -5.96
N LYS A 31 -13.31 -15.02 -4.87
CA LYS A 31 -13.53 -13.83 -4.06
C LYS A 31 -12.92 -12.63 -4.74
N ASN A 32 -13.61 -11.52 -4.69
CA ASN A 32 -13.08 -10.26 -5.17
C ASN A 32 -12.19 -9.65 -4.10
N LEU A 33 -11.22 -8.89 -4.52
CA LEU A 33 -10.37 -8.18 -3.58
C LEU A 33 -11.19 -7.27 -2.66
N ASP A 34 -12.28 -6.73 -3.16
CA ASP A 34 -13.13 -5.85 -2.37
C ASP A 34 -13.65 -6.51 -1.08
N ASP A 35 -13.75 -7.84 -1.09
CA ASP A 35 -14.21 -8.56 0.11
C ASP A 35 -13.24 -8.45 1.26
N TYR A 36 -12.00 -8.06 0.98
CA TYR A 36 -10.98 -7.88 2.00
C TYR A 36 -10.91 -6.46 2.53
N PHE A 37 -11.55 -5.50 1.88
CA PHE A 37 -11.48 -4.13 2.37
C PHE A 37 -12.29 -3.98 3.64
N SER A 38 -11.67 -3.36 4.62
CA SER A 38 -12.32 -2.97 5.86
C SER A 38 -12.72 -1.50 5.75
N LYS A 39 -13.25 -0.96 6.83
CA LYS A 39 -13.62 0.45 6.85
C LYS A 39 -12.44 1.37 6.56
N LYS A 40 -11.24 0.95 6.91
CA LYS A 40 -10.08 1.83 6.78
C LYS A 40 -9.17 1.48 5.62
N GLY A 41 -9.37 0.34 5.01
CA GLY A 41 -8.60 -0.03 3.85
C GLY A 41 -7.85 -1.33 4.01
N ILE A 42 -6.89 -1.53 3.14
CA ILE A 42 -6.13 -2.76 3.07
C ILE A 42 -4.64 -2.44 2.92
N ILE A 43 -3.83 -3.20 3.63
CA ILE A 43 -2.39 -3.16 3.51
C ILE A 43 -1.99 -4.37 2.70
N ILE A 44 -1.32 -4.14 1.58
CA ILE A 44 -0.88 -5.21 0.69
C ILE A 44 0.64 -5.29 0.72
N LEU A 45 1.15 -6.45 1.07
CA LEU A 45 2.58 -6.65 1.29
C LEU A 45 3.14 -7.76 0.42
N SER A 46 4.27 -7.51 -0.19
CA SER A 46 5.04 -8.57 -0.81
C SER A 46 5.92 -9.25 0.25
N SER A 47 6.57 -10.32 -0.18
CA SER A 47 7.47 -11.07 0.68
C SER A 47 8.57 -10.18 1.24
N GLY A 48 8.89 -10.35 2.49
CA GLY A 48 9.99 -9.60 3.12
C GLY A 48 9.60 -8.27 3.73
N ILE A 49 8.40 -7.81 3.51
CA ILE A 49 7.93 -6.57 4.12
C ILE A 49 7.02 -6.90 5.28
N ARG A 50 7.21 -6.21 6.38
CA ARG A 50 6.39 -6.35 7.57
C ARG A 50 5.66 -5.05 7.82
N ALA A 51 4.48 -5.16 8.39
CA ALA A 51 3.72 -3.99 8.79
C ALA A 51 3.20 -4.20 10.18
N LYS A 52 3.13 -3.13 10.95
CA LYS A 52 2.45 -3.17 12.22
C LYS A 52 0.97 -3.29 11.94
N ASN A 53 0.28 -3.98 12.83
CA ASN A 53 -1.16 -4.08 12.72
C ASN A 53 -1.79 -2.71 12.90
N ILE A 54 -2.67 -2.38 11.99
CA ILE A 54 -3.48 -1.18 12.12
C ILE A 54 -4.90 -1.65 12.32
N LYS A 55 -5.49 -1.20 13.40
CA LYS A 55 -6.84 -1.57 13.74
C LYS A 55 -7.78 -1.23 12.59
N ASN A 56 -8.63 -2.18 12.24
CA ASN A 56 -9.62 -2.04 11.19
C ASN A 56 -9.05 -1.90 9.77
N CYS A 57 -7.78 -2.25 9.58
CA CYS A 57 -7.21 -2.43 8.26
C CYS A 57 -6.97 -3.90 8.02
N SER A 58 -7.33 -4.38 6.86
CA SER A 58 -7.02 -5.75 6.46
C SER A 58 -5.58 -5.84 6.02
N LEU A 59 -4.95 -6.98 6.25
CA LEU A 59 -3.59 -7.22 5.83
C LEU A 59 -3.59 -8.35 4.82
N LEU A 60 -3.08 -8.10 3.63
CA LEU A 60 -3.00 -9.10 2.58
C LEU A 60 -1.55 -9.32 2.18
N LYS A 61 -1.07 -10.53 2.40
CA LYS A 61 0.27 -10.94 1.95
C LYS A 61 0.12 -11.61 0.60
N VAL A 62 0.88 -11.13 -0.37
CA VAL A 62 0.67 -11.56 -1.75
C VAL A 62 1.56 -12.70 -2.20
N LYS A 63 2.18 -13.40 -1.26
CA LYS A 63 3.12 -14.46 -1.58
C LYS A 63 2.63 -15.43 -2.65
N ASN A 64 1.39 -15.84 -2.56
CA ASN A 64 0.81 -16.80 -3.50
C ASN A 64 -0.23 -16.18 -4.43
N LEU A 65 -0.26 -14.86 -4.50
CA LEU A 65 -1.22 -14.14 -5.34
C LEU A 65 -0.48 -13.54 -6.52
N LYS A 66 -0.28 -14.36 -7.54
CA LYS A 66 0.58 -14.00 -8.68
C LYS A 66 0.19 -12.70 -9.36
N SER A 67 -1.09 -12.48 -9.56
CA SER A 67 -1.56 -11.27 -10.26
C SER A 67 -1.23 -10.01 -9.48
N ILE A 68 -1.46 -10.03 -8.17
CA ILE A 68 -1.17 -8.86 -7.34
C ILE A 68 0.33 -8.69 -7.19
N SER A 69 1.07 -9.79 -7.05
CA SER A 69 2.52 -9.72 -6.99
C SER A 69 3.11 -9.10 -8.25
N ALA A 70 2.59 -9.49 -9.41
CA ALA A 70 3.02 -8.93 -10.68
C ALA A 70 2.68 -7.44 -10.76
N TYR A 71 1.51 -7.07 -10.29
CA TYR A 71 1.11 -5.67 -10.25
C TYR A 71 2.08 -4.84 -9.39
N LEU A 72 2.41 -5.34 -8.19
CA LEU A 72 3.35 -4.63 -7.33
C LEU A 72 4.72 -4.45 -7.98
N LYS A 73 5.20 -5.47 -8.67
CA LYS A 73 6.46 -5.35 -9.40
C LYS A 73 6.35 -4.31 -10.51
N ASN A 74 5.24 -4.29 -11.19
CA ASN A 74 5.03 -3.36 -12.29
C ASN A 74 5.03 -1.90 -11.83
N ILE A 75 4.55 -1.64 -10.63
CA ILE A 75 4.59 -0.30 -10.07
C ILE A 75 5.80 -0.06 -9.17
N ASN A 76 6.77 -0.97 -9.21
CA ASN A 76 8.00 -0.86 -8.45
C ASN A 76 7.77 -0.69 -6.95
N SER A 77 6.90 -1.48 -6.38
CA SER A 77 6.59 -1.39 -4.96
C SER A 77 6.53 -2.75 -4.31
N LYS A 78 6.92 -2.81 -3.06
CA LYS A 78 6.83 -4.02 -2.26
C LYS A 78 5.68 -3.97 -1.26
N ALA A 79 5.17 -2.79 -0.98
CA ALA A 79 4.05 -2.62 -0.07
C ALA A 79 3.21 -1.43 -0.48
N ILE A 80 1.91 -1.52 -0.32
CA ILE A 80 1.03 -0.39 -0.58
C ILE A 80 -0.05 -0.34 0.49
N LEU A 81 -0.52 0.87 0.73
CA LEU A 81 -1.66 1.13 1.59
C LEU A 81 -2.78 1.66 0.72
N VAL A 82 -3.91 0.99 0.72
CA VAL A 82 -5.03 1.28 -0.17
C VAL A 82 -6.27 1.62 0.63
N ARG A 83 -6.91 2.72 0.30
CA ARG A 83 -8.19 3.13 0.90
C ARG A 83 -9.32 2.20 0.48
N PRO A 84 -10.43 2.20 1.20
CA PRO A 84 -11.57 1.36 0.81
C PRO A 84 -12.12 1.65 -0.58
N ASP A 85 -11.94 2.87 -1.08
CA ASP A 85 -12.34 3.23 -2.44
C ASP A 85 -11.27 2.88 -3.47
N ARG A 86 -10.24 2.14 -3.05
CA ARG A 86 -9.14 1.65 -3.88
C ARG A 86 -8.12 2.69 -4.29
N PHE A 87 -8.20 3.87 -3.72
CA PHE A 87 -7.18 4.89 -3.92
C PHE A 87 -5.91 4.51 -3.18
N ILE A 88 -4.78 4.47 -3.86
CA ILE A 88 -3.50 4.17 -3.23
C ILE A 88 -3.03 5.38 -2.44
N LEU A 89 -2.91 5.22 -1.14
CA LEU A 89 -2.44 6.27 -0.26
C LEU A 89 -0.93 6.39 -0.25
N GLY A 90 -0.25 5.26 -0.40
CA GLY A 90 1.20 5.27 -0.40
C GLY A 90 1.77 3.94 -0.82
N SER A 91 3.00 3.96 -1.30
CA SER A 91 3.74 2.77 -1.69
C SER A 91 5.16 2.83 -1.14
N ALA A 92 5.76 1.67 -0.95
CA ALA A 92 7.08 1.59 -0.33
C ALA A 92 7.84 0.38 -0.81
N ASN A 93 9.17 0.46 -0.73
CA ASN A 93 10.06 -0.62 -1.10
C ASN A 93 10.87 -1.17 0.07
N SER A 94 10.67 -0.64 1.25
CA SER A 94 11.35 -1.12 2.44
C SER A 94 10.42 -1.04 3.64
N ASN A 95 10.79 -1.77 4.69
CA ASN A 95 10.05 -1.70 5.95
C ASN A 95 10.04 -0.29 6.52
N GLN A 96 11.16 0.40 6.43
CA GLN A 96 11.28 1.74 6.96
C GLN A 96 10.35 2.70 6.22
N GLU A 97 10.34 2.63 4.91
CA GLU A 97 9.45 3.47 4.12
C GLU A 97 7.99 3.19 4.44
N PHE A 98 7.65 1.91 4.54
CA PHE A 98 6.26 1.57 4.78
C PHE A 98 5.79 1.95 6.17
N ASN A 99 6.66 1.80 7.17
CA ASN A 99 6.35 2.26 8.52
C ASN A 99 6.13 3.78 8.56
N SER A 100 6.87 4.52 7.76
CA SER A 100 6.66 5.97 7.65
C SER A 100 5.29 6.29 7.07
N ILE A 101 4.86 5.54 6.07
CA ILE A 101 3.54 5.70 5.48
C ILE A 101 2.46 5.40 6.52
N LEU A 102 2.60 4.30 7.24
CA LEU A 102 1.62 3.93 8.25
C LEU A 102 1.53 4.97 9.35
N LYS A 103 2.67 5.52 9.75
CA LYS A 103 2.70 6.57 10.76
C LYS A 103 2.01 7.83 10.25
N LYS A 104 2.29 8.21 9.01
CA LYS A 104 1.71 9.40 8.41
C LYS A 104 0.19 9.33 8.35
N TYR A 105 -0.34 8.17 8.02
CA TYR A 105 -1.76 8.00 7.85
C TYR A 105 -2.48 7.40 9.05
N SER A 106 -1.78 7.21 10.17
CA SER A 106 -2.38 6.58 11.33
C SER A 106 -3.59 7.35 11.87
N ASN A 107 -3.54 8.67 11.84
CA ASN A 107 -4.66 9.47 12.31
C ASN A 107 -5.86 9.39 11.38
N ILE A 108 -5.62 9.28 10.11
CA ILE A 108 -6.67 9.16 9.12
C ILE A 108 -7.29 7.77 9.20
N LEU A 109 -6.48 6.78 9.52
CA LEU A 109 -6.91 5.39 9.56
C LEU A 109 -7.55 4.99 10.89
N ARG A 110 -7.56 5.89 11.84
CA ARG A 110 -8.25 5.61 13.10
C ARG A 110 -9.78 5.60 12.93
#